data_4f6f6e15f896ad10e97f22b08cc02c21
#
_entry.id   4f6f6e15f896ad10e97f22b08cc02c21
#
_cell.length_a   1.000
_cell.length_b   1.000
_cell.length_c   1.000
_cell.angle_alpha   90.00
_cell.angle_beta   90.00
_cell.angle_gamma   90.00
#
_symmetry.space_group_name_H-M   'P 1'
#
loop_
_entity.id
_entity.type
_entity.pdbx_description
1 polymer ?
#
loop_
_entity_poly.entity_id
_entity_poly.type
_entity_poly.pdbx_seq_one_letter_code
_entity_poly.pdbx_strand_id
1 'polypeptide(L)'
;LPISAARAQNQASLSYALSTELKKAFEDPLFHVENSLQRGPFIFDIRDMESGTHNERLTPGGYVFLKGRLLLMNGDSPLRGVELLDAETEEVIHHFPAAELGSMNTRSRLFFRLPKDLPDGTYRLAVSSQCCTKPTPLKEPVRWVDHKVLRVGEEPAEEEDAVR
;
A
#
# COMPACT_ATOMS: atom_id res chain seq x y z
N LEU A 1 43.26 9.61 24.10
CA LEU A 1 41.88 9.73 24.48
C LEU A 1 41.17 10.99 23.97
N PRO A 2 41.82 12.17 23.78
CA PRO A 2 41.12 13.30 23.16
C PRO A 2 40.59 13.05 21.77
N ILE A 3 41.27 12.18 21.00
CA ILE A 3 40.88 11.82 19.62
C ILE A 3 39.54 11.04 19.60
N SER A 4 39.35 10.12 20.54
CA SER A 4 38.14 9.34 20.57
C SER A 4 36.91 10.17 21.05
N ALA A 5 37.10 11.11 21.95
CA ALA A 5 36.05 12.02 22.37
C ALA A 5 35.64 12.99 21.26
N ALA A 6 36.61 13.52 20.50
CA ALA A 6 36.31 14.37 19.34
C ALA A 6 35.57 13.61 18.24
N ARG A 7 35.92 12.34 18.04
CA ARG A 7 35.24 11.47 17.07
C ARG A 7 33.79 11.19 17.47
N ALA A 8 33.55 10.92 18.75
CA ALA A 8 32.20 10.70 19.27
C ALA A 8 31.32 11.96 19.15
N GLN A 9 31.89 13.15 19.42
CA GLN A 9 31.18 14.42 19.24
C GLN A 9 30.83 14.69 17.78
N ASN A 10 31.73 14.40 16.86
CA ASN A 10 31.47 14.58 15.42
C ASN A 10 30.38 13.63 14.93
N GLN A 11 30.37 12.38 15.38
CA GLN A 11 29.31 11.44 15.04
C GLN A 11 27.95 11.87 15.59
N ALA A 12 27.91 12.37 16.82
CA ALA A 12 26.69 12.90 17.41
C ALA A 12 26.17 14.12 16.67
N SER A 13 27.05 15.01 16.23
CA SER A 13 26.68 16.19 15.43
C SER A 13 26.13 15.82 14.07
N LEU A 14 26.73 14.83 13.38
CA LEU A 14 26.24 14.32 12.12
C LEU A 14 24.87 13.67 12.26
N SER A 15 24.65 12.87 13.30
CA SER A 15 23.34 12.24 13.57
C SER A 15 22.27 13.30 13.84
N TYR A 16 22.59 14.36 14.57
CA TYR A 16 21.67 15.45 14.83
C TYR A 16 21.32 16.25 13.57
N ALA A 17 22.30 16.55 12.74
CA ALA A 17 22.09 17.26 11.47
C ALA A 17 21.19 16.46 10.52
N LEU A 18 21.43 15.16 10.40
CA LEU A 18 20.59 14.25 9.62
C LEU A 18 19.16 14.21 10.15
N SER A 19 18.98 14.17 11.46
CA SER A 19 17.65 14.20 12.09
C SER A 19 16.90 15.50 11.78
N THR A 20 17.58 16.62 11.71
CA THR A 20 16.98 17.93 11.41
C THR A 20 16.56 18.00 9.93
N GLU A 21 17.39 17.52 9.03
CA GLU A 21 17.06 17.43 7.60
C GLU A 21 15.91 16.46 7.36
N LEU A 22 15.91 15.32 8.03
CA LEU A 22 14.81 14.36 7.98
C LEU A 22 13.52 14.99 8.51
N LYS A 23 13.55 15.76 9.59
CA LYS A 23 12.36 16.46 10.08
C LYS A 23 11.81 17.46 9.08
N LYS A 24 12.66 18.20 8.38
CA LYS A 24 12.22 19.10 7.30
C LYS A 24 11.61 18.33 6.12
N ALA A 25 12.19 17.19 5.78
CA ALA A 25 11.64 16.32 4.76
C ALA A 25 10.28 15.74 5.17
N PHE A 26 10.07 15.44 6.45
CA PHE A 26 8.78 14.98 6.99
C PHE A 26 7.68 16.05 7.00
N GLU A 27 8.01 17.31 6.85
CA GLU A 27 7.02 18.37 6.66
C GLU A 27 6.43 18.37 5.25
N ASP A 28 7.07 17.67 4.30
CA ASP A 28 6.51 17.45 2.97
C ASP A 28 5.31 16.49 3.05
N PRO A 29 4.17 16.80 2.42
CA PRO A 29 3.00 15.92 2.41
C PRO A 29 3.27 14.48 1.95
N LEU A 30 4.24 14.29 1.07
CA LEU A 30 4.65 12.95 0.62
C LEU A 30 5.30 12.14 1.75
N PHE A 31 6.05 12.79 2.63
CA PHE A 31 6.69 12.13 3.77
C PHE A 31 5.73 11.86 4.94
N HIS A 32 4.68 12.63 5.08
CA HIS A 32 3.63 12.32 6.06
C HIS A 32 2.96 10.98 5.79
N VAL A 33 2.82 10.64 4.53
CA VAL A 33 2.32 9.34 4.10
C VAL A 33 3.27 8.23 4.54
N GLU A 34 4.57 8.39 4.32
CA GLU A 34 5.57 7.39 4.74
C GLU A 34 5.65 7.21 6.26
N ASN A 35 5.50 8.27 7.02
CA ASN A 35 5.54 8.17 8.47
C ASN A 35 4.34 7.39 9.04
N SER A 36 3.20 7.43 8.37
CA SER A 36 2.06 6.58 8.72
C SER A 36 2.30 5.11 8.40
N LEU A 37 3.18 4.80 7.46
CA LEU A 37 3.54 3.44 7.04
C LEU A 37 4.19 2.61 8.15
N GLN A 38 4.89 3.24 9.06
CA GLN A 38 5.58 2.53 10.13
C GLN A 38 4.61 1.88 11.12
N ARG A 39 3.36 2.29 11.15
CA ARG A 39 2.37 1.86 12.13
C ARG A 39 1.25 0.98 11.58
N GLY A 40 1.11 0.88 10.29
CA GLY A 40 0.00 0.16 9.66
C GLY A 40 0.39 -0.63 8.42
N PRO A 41 -0.60 -1.20 7.74
CA PRO A 41 -0.37 -1.94 6.51
C PRO A 41 0.13 -1.02 5.39
N PHE A 42 0.88 -1.61 4.47
CA PHE A 42 1.41 -0.89 3.32
C PHE A 42 1.56 -1.84 2.13
N ILE A 43 1.21 -1.36 0.94
CA ILE A 43 1.32 -2.12 -0.30
C ILE A 43 2.54 -1.63 -1.08
N PHE A 44 3.48 -2.54 -1.36
CA PHE A 44 4.65 -2.26 -2.18
C PHE A 44 4.39 -2.49 -3.66
N ASP A 45 3.67 -3.56 -3.98
CA ASP A 45 3.50 -4.03 -5.33
C ASP A 45 2.12 -4.68 -5.50
N ILE A 46 1.47 -4.35 -6.60
CA ILE A 46 0.18 -4.90 -6.99
C ILE A 46 0.37 -5.59 -8.33
N ARG A 47 0.29 -6.91 -8.34
CA ARG A 47 0.45 -7.70 -9.56
C ARG A 47 -0.89 -8.24 -10.03
N ASP A 48 -1.25 -7.92 -11.26
CA ASP A 48 -2.36 -8.57 -11.94
C ASP A 48 -1.87 -9.89 -12.53
N MET A 49 -2.42 -11.00 -12.07
CA MET A 49 -1.96 -12.32 -12.45
C MET A 49 -2.36 -12.69 -13.87
N GLU A 50 -3.42 -12.09 -14.39
CA GLU A 50 -3.88 -12.36 -15.77
C GLU A 50 -3.01 -11.66 -16.82
N SER A 51 -2.76 -10.37 -16.64
CA SER A 51 -1.93 -9.60 -17.57
C SER A 51 -0.42 -9.69 -17.26
N GLY A 52 -0.06 -10.08 -16.05
CA GLY A 52 1.32 -10.08 -15.59
C GLY A 52 1.90 -8.70 -15.29
N THR A 53 1.09 -7.65 -15.35
CA THR A 53 1.53 -6.27 -15.09
C THR A 53 1.64 -5.98 -13.60
N HIS A 54 2.49 -5.02 -13.26
CA HIS A 54 2.70 -4.54 -11.91
C HIS A 54 2.24 -3.10 -11.80
N ASN A 55 1.38 -2.80 -10.83
CA ASN A 55 0.97 -1.44 -10.46
C ASN A 55 0.30 -0.63 -11.57
N GLU A 56 -0.26 -1.28 -12.55
CA GLU A 56 -0.84 -0.62 -13.74
C GLU A 56 -2.28 -1.05 -14.01
N ARG A 57 -2.52 -2.34 -14.04
CA ARG A 57 -3.74 -2.91 -14.59
C ARG A 57 -4.39 -3.91 -13.65
N LEU A 58 -5.72 -4.00 -13.74
CA LEU A 58 -6.53 -5.03 -13.10
C LEU A 58 -7.41 -5.70 -14.17
N THR A 59 -7.56 -7.01 -14.07
CA THR A 59 -8.42 -7.78 -14.99
C THR A 59 -9.64 -8.29 -14.23
N PRO A 60 -10.87 -7.92 -14.65
CA PRO A 60 -12.08 -8.42 -14.01
C PRO A 60 -12.14 -9.96 -14.00
N GLY A 61 -12.48 -10.53 -12.86
CA GLY A 61 -12.50 -11.98 -12.68
C GLY A 61 -11.14 -12.63 -12.49
N GLY A 62 -10.05 -11.88 -12.66
CA GLY A 62 -8.69 -12.36 -12.46
C GLY A 62 -8.22 -12.24 -11.02
N TYR A 63 -7.08 -12.84 -10.74
CA TYR A 63 -6.45 -12.81 -9.43
C TYR A 63 -5.47 -11.66 -9.31
N VAL A 64 -5.44 -11.06 -8.12
CA VAL A 64 -4.49 -10.00 -7.75
C VAL A 64 -3.60 -10.51 -6.63
N PHE A 65 -2.31 -10.27 -6.78
CA PHE A 65 -1.30 -10.59 -5.80
C PHE A 65 -0.71 -9.30 -5.24
N LEU A 66 -0.86 -9.11 -3.94
CA LEU A 66 -0.31 -7.97 -3.23
C LEU A 66 0.95 -8.37 -2.48
N LYS A 67 1.97 -7.56 -2.60
CA LYS A 67 3.13 -7.58 -1.71
C LYS A 67 3.15 -6.32 -0.88
N GLY A 68 3.48 -6.45 0.37
CA GLY A 68 3.51 -5.31 1.26
C GLY A 68 4.05 -5.64 2.63
N ARG A 69 3.57 -4.89 3.59
CA ARG A 69 3.96 -5.00 4.99
C ARG A 69 2.73 -4.94 5.88
N LEU A 70 2.74 -5.74 6.93
CA LEU A 70 1.64 -5.81 7.92
C LEU A 70 0.28 -6.11 7.28
N LEU A 71 0.28 -6.95 6.25
CA LEU A 71 -0.92 -7.31 5.51
C LEU A 71 -1.73 -8.46 6.14
N LEU A 72 -1.19 -9.13 7.15
CA LEU A 72 -1.86 -10.28 7.78
C LEU A 72 -3.22 -9.85 8.36
N MET A 73 -4.26 -10.57 7.98
CA MET A 73 -5.63 -10.34 8.44
C MET A 73 -5.92 -11.09 9.73
N ASN A 74 -5.11 -10.84 10.76
CA ASN A 74 -5.36 -11.33 12.11
C ASN A 74 -6.35 -10.41 12.84
N GLY A 75 -6.84 -10.84 14.01
CA GLY A 75 -7.84 -10.08 14.76
C GLY A 75 -9.26 -10.49 14.43
N ASP A 76 -10.21 -9.68 14.81
CA ASP A 76 -11.65 -9.99 14.78
C ASP A 76 -12.54 -8.93 14.13
N SER A 77 -11.99 -7.78 13.75
CA SER A 77 -12.78 -6.71 13.16
C SER A 77 -13.33 -7.11 11.78
N PRO A 78 -14.61 -6.87 11.51
CA PRO A 78 -15.19 -7.10 10.18
C PRO A 78 -14.67 -6.10 9.13
N LEU A 79 -14.04 -5.03 9.54
CA LEU A 79 -13.45 -4.02 8.64
C LEU A 79 -12.14 -4.49 8.04
N ARG A 80 -11.55 -5.58 8.53
CA ARG A 80 -10.33 -6.14 7.95
C ARG A 80 -10.57 -6.60 6.51
N GLY A 81 -9.64 -6.33 5.66
CA GLY A 81 -9.69 -6.77 4.28
C GLY A 81 -9.07 -5.79 3.32
N VAL A 82 -9.37 -6.02 2.05
CA VAL A 82 -8.96 -5.15 0.95
C VAL A 82 -10.20 -4.47 0.40
N GLU A 83 -10.10 -3.19 0.11
CA GLU A 83 -11.17 -2.42 -0.53
C GLU A 83 -10.70 -1.99 -1.92
N LEU A 84 -11.59 -2.11 -2.88
CA LEU A 84 -11.42 -1.53 -4.21
C LEU A 84 -12.17 -0.22 -4.25
N LEU A 85 -11.46 0.87 -4.50
CA LEU A 85 -12.01 2.23 -4.53
C LEU A 85 -12.02 2.75 -5.96
N ASP A 86 -13.00 3.58 -6.27
CA ASP A 86 -12.95 4.42 -7.45
C ASP A 86 -11.82 5.45 -7.28
N ALA A 87 -10.95 5.58 -8.27
CA ALA A 87 -9.78 6.47 -8.16
C ALA A 87 -10.15 7.96 -8.15
N GLU A 88 -11.28 8.32 -8.71
CA GLU A 88 -11.73 9.73 -8.80
C GLU A 88 -12.58 10.12 -7.59
N THR A 89 -13.56 9.29 -7.23
CA THR A 89 -14.52 9.60 -6.16
C THR A 89 -14.10 9.08 -4.80
N GLU A 90 -13.16 8.12 -4.76
CA GLU A 90 -12.72 7.39 -3.56
C GLU A 90 -13.85 6.56 -2.90
N GLU A 91 -14.94 6.35 -3.58
CA GLU A 91 -16.01 5.46 -3.12
C GLU A 91 -15.57 4.00 -3.13
N VAL A 92 -15.99 3.27 -2.11
CA VAL A 92 -15.74 1.83 -2.03
C VAL A 92 -16.65 1.11 -3.02
N ILE A 93 -16.05 0.51 -4.05
CA ILE A 93 -16.75 -0.26 -5.06
C ILE A 93 -16.98 -1.68 -4.59
N HIS A 94 -15.97 -2.27 -3.96
CA HIS A 94 -16.05 -3.63 -3.44
C HIS A 94 -15.15 -3.80 -2.22
N HIS A 95 -15.63 -4.55 -1.25
CA HIS A 95 -14.86 -4.94 -0.06
C HIS A 95 -14.60 -6.44 -0.09
N PHE A 96 -13.33 -6.81 -0.02
CA PHE A 96 -12.89 -8.20 0.10
C PHE A 96 -12.61 -8.48 1.58
N PRO A 97 -13.53 -9.13 2.31
CA PRO A 97 -13.32 -9.40 3.73
C PRO A 97 -12.20 -10.41 3.93
N ALA A 98 -11.66 -10.46 5.13
CA ALA A 98 -10.54 -11.34 5.47
C ALA A 98 -10.77 -12.81 5.06
N ALA A 99 -12.01 -13.29 5.13
CA ALA A 99 -12.39 -14.65 4.76
C ALA A 99 -12.22 -14.94 3.26
N GLU A 100 -12.32 -13.93 2.40
CA GLU A 100 -12.19 -14.08 0.95
C GLU A 100 -10.75 -14.00 0.45
N LEU A 101 -9.80 -13.63 1.30
CA LEU A 101 -8.40 -13.46 0.91
C LEU A 101 -7.62 -14.78 0.80
N GLY A 102 -8.31 -15.90 0.97
CA GLY A 102 -7.78 -17.22 0.68
C GLY A 102 -6.65 -17.69 1.60
N SER A 103 -5.93 -18.68 1.12
CA SER A 103 -4.85 -19.34 1.87
C SER A 103 -3.55 -18.52 1.95
N MET A 104 -3.39 -17.51 1.11
CA MET A 104 -2.20 -16.67 1.11
C MET A 104 -2.46 -15.38 1.89
N ASN A 105 -2.69 -15.53 3.18
CA ASN A 105 -2.87 -14.43 4.12
C ASN A 105 -1.66 -14.37 5.05
N THR A 106 -0.65 -13.64 4.63
CA THR A 106 0.60 -13.50 5.38
C THR A 106 0.89 -12.01 5.67
N ARG A 107 1.89 -11.75 6.51
CA ARG A 107 2.30 -10.38 6.82
C ARG A 107 2.79 -9.59 5.61
N SER A 108 3.27 -10.26 4.58
CA SER A 108 3.89 -9.64 3.41
C SER A 108 3.14 -9.86 2.11
N ARG A 109 2.12 -10.71 2.10
CA ARG A 109 1.44 -11.12 0.87
C ARG A 109 -0.04 -11.34 1.09
N LEU A 110 -0.85 -10.88 0.14
CA LEU A 110 -2.26 -11.20 0.02
C LEU A 110 -2.56 -11.63 -1.41
N PHE A 111 -3.59 -12.44 -1.54
CA PHE A 111 -4.04 -12.95 -2.84
C PHE A 111 -5.56 -13.00 -2.85
N PHE A 112 -6.19 -12.39 -3.85
CA PHE A 112 -7.64 -12.36 -3.96
C PHE A 112 -8.09 -12.26 -5.41
N ARG A 113 -9.35 -12.52 -5.63
CA ARG A 113 -9.96 -12.50 -6.96
C ARG A 113 -10.89 -11.31 -7.11
N LEU A 114 -10.77 -10.62 -8.25
CA LEU A 114 -11.65 -9.51 -8.59
C LEU A 114 -13.03 -10.00 -9.06
N PRO A 115 -14.09 -9.19 -8.85
CA PRO A 115 -15.39 -9.47 -9.44
C PRO A 115 -15.31 -9.51 -10.98
N LYS A 116 -16.12 -10.36 -11.60
CA LYS A 116 -16.18 -10.48 -13.05
C LYS A 116 -16.89 -9.30 -13.72
N ASP A 117 -17.76 -8.64 -12.99
CA ASP A 117 -18.61 -7.53 -13.44
C ASP A 117 -18.01 -6.15 -13.13
N LEU A 118 -16.72 -6.08 -12.88
CA LEU A 118 -16.04 -4.83 -12.58
C LEU A 118 -16.03 -3.93 -13.82
N PRO A 119 -16.63 -2.72 -13.74
CA PRO A 119 -16.67 -1.80 -14.89
C PRO A 119 -15.29 -1.29 -15.27
N ASP A 120 -15.13 -0.90 -16.53
CA ASP A 120 -13.93 -0.22 -16.99
C ASP A 120 -13.77 1.13 -16.26
N GLY A 121 -12.56 1.46 -15.91
CA GLY A 121 -12.26 2.69 -15.21
C GLY A 121 -10.93 2.63 -14.47
N THR A 122 -10.74 3.59 -13.59
CA THR A 122 -9.55 3.69 -12.75
C THR A 122 -9.91 3.43 -11.29
N TYR A 123 -9.03 2.70 -10.62
CA TYR A 123 -9.27 2.21 -9.26
C TYR A 123 -8.03 2.36 -8.39
N ARG A 124 -8.26 2.38 -7.09
CA ARG A 124 -7.22 2.28 -6.07
C ARG A 124 -7.55 1.16 -5.11
N LEU A 125 -6.53 0.64 -4.45
CA LEU A 125 -6.70 -0.36 -3.40
C LEU A 125 -6.44 0.27 -2.03
N ALA A 126 -7.23 -0.17 -1.05
CA ALA A 126 -7.00 0.14 0.35
C ALA A 126 -6.96 -1.16 1.14
N VAL A 127 -6.15 -1.19 2.17
CA VAL A 127 -6.02 -2.34 3.07
C VAL A 127 -6.33 -1.89 4.49
N SER A 128 -7.17 -2.65 5.17
CA SER A 128 -7.44 -2.47 6.60
C SER A 128 -6.99 -3.73 7.35
N SER A 129 -6.07 -3.58 8.27
CA SER A 129 -5.50 -4.70 9.02
C SER A 129 -5.30 -4.35 10.49
N GLN A 130 -5.48 -5.34 11.35
CA GLN A 130 -5.13 -5.26 12.77
C GLN A 130 -3.71 -5.76 13.05
N CYS A 131 -2.97 -6.14 12.01
CA CYS A 131 -1.61 -6.60 12.12
C CYS A 131 -0.67 -5.46 12.55
N CYS A 132 0.21 -5.76 13.47
CA CYS A 132 1.26 -4.86 13.91
C CYS A 132 2.58 -5.64 14.05
N THR A 133 3.62 -4.96 14.50
CA THR A 133 4.94 -5.59 14.71
C THR A 133 4.95 -6.61 15.86
N LYS A 134 3.95 -6.55 16.73
CA LYS A 134 3.78 -7.51 17.84
C LYS A 134 2.92 -8.70 17.41
N PRO A 135 3.02 -9.85 18.10
CA PRO A 135 2.16 -11.01 17.81
C PRO A 135 0.66 -10.76 18.06
N THR A 136 0.34 -9.90 19.03
CA THR A 136 -1.05 -9.58 19.38
C THR A 136 -1.61 -8.55 18.39
N PRO A 137 -2.79 -8.78 17.81
CA PRO A 137 -3.39 -7.81 16.90
C PRO A 137 -3.80 -6.53 17.62
N LEU A 138 -3.90 -5.45 16.87
CA LEU A 138 -4.44 -4.18 17.35
C LEU A 138 -5.93 -4.34 17.68
N LYS A 139 -6.46 -3.50 18.55
CA LYS A 139 -7.88 -3.48 18.89
C LYS A 139 -8.75 -3.05 17.72
N GLU A 140 -8.25 -2.08 16.96
CA GLU A 140 -8.92 -1.56 15.76
C GLU A 140 -8.01 -1.67 14.55
N PRO A 141 -8.56 -1.93 13.35
CA PRO A 141 -7.77 -1.99 12.15
C PRO A 141 -7.24 -0.61 11.75
N VAL A 142 -6.05 -0.60 11.18
CA VAL A 142 -5.48 0.59 10.54
C VAL A 142 -5.73 0.47 9.05
N ARG A 143 -6.28 1.51 8.46
CA ARG A 143 -6.58 1.60 7.03
C ARG A 143 -5.47 2.33 6.30
N TRP A 144 -5.02 1.75 5.21
CA TRP A 144 -4.07 2.35 4.27
C TRP A 144 -4.70 2.41 2.89
N VAL A 145 -4.74 3.59 2.28
CA VAL A 145 -5.17 3.77 0.89
C VAL A 145 -3.93 3.92 0.02
N ASP A 146 -3.75 3.02 -0.94
CA ASP A 146 -2.64 3.09 -1.87
C ASP A 146 -2.86 4.23 -2.88
N HIS A 147 -1.79 4.94 -3.20
CA HIS A 147 -1.83 6.06 -4.14
C HIS A 147 -1.78 5.63 -5.60
N LYS A 148 -1.39 4.38 -5.87
CA LYS A 148 -1.29 3.88 -7.24
C LYS A 148 -2.66 3.78 -7.89
N VAL A 149 -2.77 4.28 -9.09
CA VAL A 149 -4.00 4.22 -9.90
C VAL A 149 -3.90 3.02 -10.83
N LEU A 150 -4.87 2.11 -10.70
CA LEU A 150 -4.96 0.89 -11.48
C LEU A 150 -6.08 1.03 -12.50
N ARG A 151 -5.86 0.50 -13.69
CA ARG A 151 -6.83 0.60 -14.78
C ARG A 151 -7.47 -0.75 -15.07
N VAL A 152 -8.79 -0.71 -15.25
CA VAL A 152 -9.58 -1.81 -15.77
C VAL A 152 -10.06 -1.43 -17.16
N GLY A 153 -9.93 -2.33 -18.12
CA GLY A 153 -10.29 -2.11 -19.51
C GLY A 153 -9.10 -1.72 -20.39
N GLU A 154 -9.39 -1.44 -21.64
CA GLU A 154 -8.36 -1.01 -22.59
C GLU A 154 -7.90 0.41 -22.28
N GLU A 155 -6.61 0.68 -22.49
CA GLU A 155 -6.12 2.03 -22.49
C GLU A 155 -6.85 2.81 -23.57
N PRO A 156 -7.33 4.04 -23.26
CA PRO A 156 -7.74 4.93 -24.33
C PRO A 156 -6.53 5.04 -25.25
N ALA A 157 -6.75 4.79 -26.53
CA ALA A 157 -5.70 4.87 -27.52
C ALA A 157 -4.96 6.18 -27.29
N GLU A 158 -3.69 6.12 -26.94
CA GLU A 158 -2.87 7.32 -26.89
C GLU A 158 -3.02 7.99 -28.26
N GLU A 159 -3.34 9.26 -28.24
CA GLU A 159 -3.42 10.04 -29.46
C GLU A 159 -1.99 10.21 -30.03
N GLU A 160 -1.37 9.11 -30.42
CA GLU A 160 -0.11 9.14 -31.16
C GLU A 160 -0.22 9.97 -32.43
N ASP A 161 -1.42 10.04 -32.96
CA ASP A 161 -1.73 10.85 -34.14
C ASP A 161 -1.61 12.36 -33.90
N ALA A 162 -1.66 12.82 -32.65
CA ALA A 162 -1.49 14.23 -32.31
C ALA A 162 -0.04 14.69 -32.45
N VAL A 163 0.92 13.80 -32.57
CA VAL A 163 2.35 14.10 -32.64
C VAL A 163 2.87 14.15 -34.09
N ARG A 164 2.05 13.81 -35.01
CA ARG A 164 2.40 13.86 -36.45
C ARG A 164 2.06 15.23 -37.07
#